data_5ebd343606b753c1f2eb7df0767ce1fe
#
_entry.id   5ebd343606b753c1f2eb7df0767ce1fe
#
_cell.length_a   1.000
_cell.length_b   1.000
_cell.length_c   1.000
_cell.angle_alpha   90.00
_cell.angle_beta   90.00
_cell.angle_gamma   90.00
#
_symmetry.space_group_name_H-M   'P 1'
#
loop_
_entity.id
_entity.type
_entity.pdbx_description
1 polymer ?
#
loop_
_entity_poly.entity_id
_entity_poly.type
_entity_poly.pdbx_seq_one_letter_code
_entity_poly.pdbx_strand_id
1 'polypeptide(L)'
;DYKKIFSLDSTGLSSTTKIFYQAMVALVVSVILFASSTSPQELEYIVPFFKNISIELGVGFVFLSVFILVGSSNAVNLTDGLDGLAILPVIIITAALGIIAWAAGNVIAAEYLYIPYLATTGELLVLCGALIGAGIGFLWFNAYPAQIFMGDIGSLSMGAFIAFVAIVVRHEIVFAVMSAVFIMEALSVILQVGSFKIRKKRVFKMAPIHHHFELSGW
;
A
#
# COMPACT_ATOMS: atom_id res chain seq x y z
N ASP A 1 5.92 -19.06 -1.34
CA ASP A 1 7.11 -19.54 -2.08
C ASP A 1 7.75 -20.75 -1.41
N TYR A 2 8.01 -20.75 -0.09
CA TYR A 2 8.57 -21.92 0.61
C TYR A 2 7.83 -23.23 0.28
N LYS A 3 6.49 -23.23 0.38
CA LYS A 3 5.67 -24.40 0.05
C LYS A 3 5.79 -24.79 -1.44
N LYS A 4 5.90 -23.84 -2.36
CA LYS A 4 6.12 -24.12 -3.80
C LYS A 4 7.46 -24.82 -4.04
N ILE A 5 8.51 -24.41 -3.31
CA ILE A 5 9.86 -24.96 -3.48
C ILE A 5 9.98 -26.36 -2.90
N PHE A 6 9.47 -26.56 -1.65
CA PHE A 6 9.69 -27.81 -0.91
C PHE A 6 8.65 -28.90 -1.15
N SER A 7 7.40 -28.55 -1.45
CA SER A 7 6.34 -29.56 -1.67
C SER A 7 6.06 -29.85 -3.17
N LEU A 8 6.80 -29.22 -4.10
CA LEU A 8 6.57 -29.31 -5.55
C LEU A 8 5.11 -29.01 -5.96
N ASP A 9 4.36 -28.33 -5.10
CA ASP A 9 2.98 -27.95 -5.33
C ASP A 9 2.94 -26.54 -5.94
N SER A 10 2.61 -26.48 -7.23
CA SER A 10 2.56 -25.21 -7.99
C SER A 10 1.51 -24.23 -7.46
N THR A 11 0.52 -24.70 -6.67
CA THR A 11 -0.59 -23.87 -6.20
C THR A 11 -0.23 -22.97 -5.00
N GLY A 12 0.78 -23.35 -4.20
CA GLY A 12 1.22 -22.60 -3.02
C GLY A 12 0.15 -22.50 -1.93
N LEU A 13 0.02 -21.35 -1.27
CA LEU A 13 -1.02 -21.06 -0.26
C LEU A 13 -2.31 -20.62 -0.93
N SER A 14 -3.46 -21.06 -0.39
CA SER A 14 -4.76 -20.58 -0.86
C SER A 14 -4.94 -19.07 -0.61
N SER A 15 -5.73 -18.38 -1.43
CA SER A 15 -5.97 -16.93 -1.28
C SER A 15 -6.56 -16.59 0.09
N THR A 16 -7.46 -17.41 0.61
CA THR A 16 -8.05 -17.23 1.94
C THR A 16 -7.02 -17.34 3.06
N THR A 17 -6.10 -18.30 2.96
CA THR A 17 -5.01 -18.47 3.92
C THR A 17 -4.03 -17.30 3.87
N LYS A 18 -3.71 -16.79 2.67
CA LYS A 18 -2.87 -15.58 2.51
C LYS A 18 -3.50 -14.37 3.21
N ILE A 19 -4.77 -14.08 2.92
CA ILE A 19 -5.50 -12.94 3.52
C ILE A 19 -5.59 -13.09 5.04
N PHE A 20 -5.83 -14.31 5.56
CA PHE A 20 -5.90 -14.55 6.99
C PHE A 20 -4.58 -14.19 7.70
N TYR A 21 -3.43 -14.66 7.20
CA TYR A 21 -2.14 -14.31 7.80
C TYR A 21 -1.80 -12.82 7.64
N GLN A 22 -2.12 -12.21 6.50
CA GLN A 22 -1.96 -10.77 6.32
C GLN A 22 -2.79 -9.97 7.32
N ALA A 23 -4.06 -10.36 7.51
CA ALA A 23 -4.95 -9.71 8.48
C ALA A 23 -4.45 -9.89 9.93
N MET A 24 -3.92 -11.06 10.30
CA MET A 24 -3.31 -11.27 11.62
C MET A 24 -2.11 -10.34 11.85
N VAL A 25 -1.18 -10.28 10.90
CA VAL A 25 -0.01 -9.39 11.02
C VAL A 25 -0.44 -7.92 11.06
N ALA A 26 -1.35 -7.53 10.17
CA ALA A 26 -1.89 -6.17 10.13
C ALA A 26 -2.60 -5.80 11.45
N LEU A 27 -3.34 -6.74 12.05
CA LEU A 27 -3.99 -6.54 13.35
C LEU A 27 -2.96 -6.30 14.46
N VAL A 28 -1.93 -7.12 14.52
CA VAL A 28 -0.86 -6.96 15.53
C VAL A 28 -0.20 -5.59 15.39
N VAL A 29 0.18 -5.18 14.16
CA VAL A 29 0.78 -3.87 13.89
C VAL A 29 -0.18 -2.75 14.29
N SER A 30 -1.44 -2.84 13.90
CA SER A 30 -2.45 -1.80 14.19
C SER A 30 -2.73 -1.66 15.69
N VAL A 31 -2.76 -2.78 16.43
CA VAL A 31 -2.91 -2.77 17.89
C VAL A 31 -1.68 -2.17 18.57
N ILE A 32 -0.48 -2.48 18.10
CA ILE A 32 0.75 -1.87 18.63
C ILE A 32 0.72 -0.36 18.40
N LEU A 33 0.39 0.12 17.20
CA LEU A 33 0.28 1.55 16.90
C LEU A 33 -0.78 2.23 17.79
N PHE A 34 -1.94 1.58 17.97
CA PHE A 34 -3.00 2.10 18.84
C PHE A 34 -2.56 2.17 20.30
N ALA A 35 -1.91 1.14 20.82
CA ALA A 35 -1.47 1.06 22.20
C ALA A 35 -0.25 1.96 22.51
N SER A 36 0.58 2.25 21.51
CA SER A 36 1.75 3.13 21.65
C SER A 36 1.46 4.58 21.35
N SER A 37 0.23 4.94 20.97
CA SER A 37 -0.14 6.34 20.73
C SER A 37 -0.04 7.15 22.02
N THR A 38 0.65 8.29 21.92
CA THR A 38 0.91 9.19 23.06
C THR A 38 0.05 10.44 23.02
N SER A 39 -0.52 10.75 21.87
CA SER A 39 -1.39 11.91 21.67
C SER A 39 -2.67 11.56 20.89
N PRO A 40 -3.80 12.25 21.16
CA PRO A 40 -5.03 12.04 20.41
C PRO A 40 -4.86 12.21 18.88
N GLN A 41 -3.98 13.12 18.46
CA GLN A 41 -3.69 13.43 17.06
C GLN A 41 -3.17 12.22 16.28
N GLU A 42 -2.51 11.27 16.97
CA GLU A 42 -2.03 10.03 16.38
C GLU A 42 -3.15 9.04 16.04
N LEU A 43 -4.36 9.25 16.52
CA LEU A 43 -5.55 8.41 16.29
C LEU A 43 -6.66 9.12 15.51
N GLU A 44 -6.43 10.39 15.14
CA GLU A 44 -7.38 11.17 14.36
C GLU A 44 -7.23 10.89 12.86
N TYR A 45 -8.34 10.91 12.15
CA TYR A 45 -8.38 10.82 10.70
C TYR A 45 -8.44 12.22 10.10
N ILE A 46 -7.41 12.57 9.34
CA ILE A 46 -7.25 13.92 8.82
C ILE A 46 -7.88 14.01 7.43
N VAL A 47 -8.79 14.97 7.27
CA VAL A 47 -9.39 15.24 5.95
C VAL A 47 -8.56 16.31 5.25
N PRO A 48 -7.84 15.97 4.14
CA PRO A 48 -7.02 16.93 3.41
C PRO A 48 -7.89 18.09 2.92
N PHE A 49 -7.29 19.28 2.83
CA PHE A 49 -7.92 20.55 2.48
C PHE A 49 -8.83 21.17 3.55
N PHE A 50 -9.33 20.42 4.53
CA PHE A 50 -10.16 20.91 5.61
C PHE A 50 -9.38 20.88 6.93
N LYS A 51 -8.59 21.93 7.17
CA LYS A 51 -7.60 22.03 8.26
C LYS A 51 -8.17 21.83 9.68
N ASN A 52 -9.47 22.09 9.86
CA ASN A 52 -10.14 22.04 11.16
C ASN A 52 -11.07 20.82 11.29
N ILE A 53 -11.02 19.88 10.33
CA ILE A 53 -11.86 18.68 10.35
C ILE A 53 -10.94 17.49 10.57
N SER A 54 -10.95 16.98 11.79
CA SER A 54 -10.40 15.69 12.16
C SER A 54 -11.51 14.81 12.74
N ILE A 55 -11.42 13.52 12.50
CA ILE A 55 -12.38 12.55 12.99
C ILE A 55 -11.66 11.64 13.98
N GLU A 56 -12.05 11.68 15.23
CA GLU A 56 -11.55 10.74 16.23
C GLU A 56 -12.06 9.34 15.91
N LEU A 57 -11.15 8.43 15.58
CA LEU A 57 -11.49 7.06 15.23
C LEU A 57 -11.60 6.14 16.45
N GLY A 58 -10.92 6.46 17.56
CA GLY A 58 -10.83 5.55 18.67
C GLY A 58 -10.44 4.13 18.25
N VAL A 59 -11.19 3.11 18.68
CA VAL A 59 -10.94 1.71 18.26
C VAL A 59 -11.13 1.49 16.76
N GLY A 60 -11.89 2.35 16.07
CA GLY A 60 -12.05 2.33 14.62
C GLY A 60 -10.73 2.49 13.86
N PHE A 61 -9.73 3.12 14.47
CA PHE A 61 -8.37 3.20 13.95
C PHE A 61 -7.79 1.83 13.61
N VAL A 62 -7.95 0.84 14.50
CA VAL A 62 -7.42 -0.51 14.29
C VAL A 62 -8.04 -1.16 13.07
N PHE A 63 -9.37 -1.07 12.92
CA PHE A 63 -10.07 -1.65 11.77
C PHE A 63 -9.69 -0.99 10.45
N LEU A 64 -9.61 0.35 10.45
CA LEU A 64 -9.20 1.12 9.27
C LEU A 64 -7.76 0.79 8.88
N SER A 65 -6.84 0.74 9.84
CA SER A 65 -5.42 0.40 9.61
C SER A 65 -5.26 -1.01 9.03
N VAL A 66 -5.97 -2.00 9.59
CA VAL A 66 -5.97 -3.37 9.03
C VAL A 66 -6.46 -3.37 7.59
N PHE A 67 -7.56 -2.66 7.30
CA PHE A 67 -8.12 -2.55 5.96
C PHE A 67 -7.12 -1.94 4.98
N ILE A 68 -6.46 -0.84 5.36
CA ILE A 68 -5.48 -0.14 4.52
C ILE A 68 -4.23 -1.02 4.29
N LEU A 69 -3.69 -1.65 5.34
CA LEU A 69 -2.51 -2.52 5.25
C LEU A 69 -2.76 -3.72 4.33
N VAL A 70 -3.84 -4.46 4.55
CA VAL A 70 -4.18 -5.64 3.75
C VAL A 70 -4.58 -5.23 2.33
N GLY A 71 -5.37 -4.17 2.19
CA GLY A 71 -5.83 -3.64 0.90
C GLY A 71 -4.66 -3.21 0.02
N SER A 72 -3.76 -2.37 0.56
CA SER A 72 -2.59 -1.89 -0.17
C SER A 72 -1.62 -3.01 -0.52
N SER A 73 -1.34 -3.91 0.42
CA SER A 73 -0.49 -5.09 0.18
C SER A 73 -0.98 -5.90 -1.02
N ASN A 74 -2.27 -6.22 -1.06
CA ASN A 74 -2.84 -6.98 -2.18
C ASN A 74 -2.96 -6.15 -3.47
N ALA A 75 -3.25 -4.85 -3.38
CA ALA A 75 -3.36 -3.98 -4.55
C ALA A 75 -2.02 -3.85 -5.30
N VAL A 76 -0.91 -3.66 -4.57
CA VAL A 76 0.44 -3.66 -5.16
C VAL A 76 0.78 -5.01 -5.76
N ASN A 77 0.44 -6.12 -5.10
CA ASN A 77 0.67 -7.47 -5.62
C ASN A 77 -0.13 -7.75 -6.91
N LEU A 78 -1.37 -7.25 -7.01
CA LEU A 78 -2.16 -7.36 -8.24
C LEU A 78 -1.59 -6.51 -9.40
N THR A 79 -0.89 -5.42 -9.08
CA THR A 79 -0.26 -4.53 -10.07
C THR A 79 1.07 -5.09 -10.60
N ASP A 80 1.70 -6.00 -9.86
CA ASP A 80 2.99 -6.61 -10.22
C ASP A 80 2.84 -7.67 -11.32
N GLY A 81 2.21 -7.29 -12.43
CA GLY A 81 1.95 -8.15 -13.58
C GLY A 81 2.68 -7.76 -14.86
N LEU A 82 3.27 -6.57 -14.91
CA LEU A 82 4.09 -6.08 -16.03
C LEU A 82 5.41 -5.50 -15.53
N ASP A 83 6.43 -5.55 -16.39
CA ASP A 83 7.78 -5.07 -16.11
C ASP A 83 7.79 -3.62 -15.62
N GLY A 84 8.28 -3.39 -14.41
CA GLY A 84 8.40 -2.06 -13.80
C GLY A 84 7.11 -1.41 -13.31
N LEU A 85 5.94 -1.98 -13.60
CA LEU A 85 4.64 -1.34 -13.33
C LEU A 85 4.38 -1.14 -11.84
N ALA A 86 4.74 -2.08 -10.98
CA ALA A 86 4.51 -1.97 -9.54
C ALA A 86 5.59 -1.14 -8.83
N ILE A 87 6.87 -1.39 -9.15
CA ILE A 87 7.99 -0.80 -8.40
C ILE A 87 8.10 0.72 -8.58
N LEU A 88 7.87 1.24 -9.79
CA LEU A 88 8.00 2.66 -10.04
C LEU A 88 7.01 3.53 -9.24
N PRO A 89 5.69 3.24 -9.22
CA PRO A 89 4.76 3.94 -8.33
C PRO A 89 5.11 3.77 -6.85
N VAL A 90 5.57 2.59 -6.40
CA VAL A 90 6.01 2.39 -5.01
C VAL A 90 7.14 3.35 -4.65
N ILE A 91 8.16 3.52 -5.50
CA ILE A 91 9.27 4.45 -5.27
C ILE A 91 8.74 5.89 -5.14
N ILE A 92 7.87 6.32 -6.06
CA ILE A 92 7.32 7.69 -6.09
C ILE A 92 6.47 7.96 -4.83
N ILE A 93 5.59 7.03 -4.47
CA ILE A 93 4.74 7.14 -3.27
C ILE A 93 5.61 7.15 -2.02
N THR A 94 6.63 6.29 -1.93
CA THR A 94 7.55 6.25 -0.81
C THR A 94 8.30 7.57 -0.65
N ALA A 95 8.74 8.18 -1.75
CA ALA A 95 9.40 9.49 -1.73
C ALA A 95 8.46 10.59 -1.20
N ALA A 96 7.22 10.63 -1.69
CA ALA A 96 6.22 11.58 -1.22
C ALA A 96 5.88 11.38 0.28
N LEU A 97 5.65 10.14 0.71
CA LEU A 97 5.40 9.82 2.11
C LEU A 97 6.60 10.12 3.00
N GLY A 98 7.82 9.90 2.52
CA GLY A 98 9.04 10.28 3.25
C GLY A 98 9.14 11.79 3.50
N ILE A 99 8.79 12.60 2.50
CA ILE A 99 8.73 14.07 2.65
C ILE A 99 7.65 14.46 3.66
N ILE A 100 6.47 13.83 3.60
CA ILE A 100 5.39 14.07 4.57
C ILE A 100 5.82 13.65 5.98
N ALA A 101 6.48 12.52 6.12
CA ALA A 101 6.98 12.03 7.41
C ALA A 101 8.00 12.99 8.04
N TRP A 102 8.92 13.51 7.23
CA TRP A 102 9.86 14.54 7.67
C TRP A 102 9.13 15.83 8.10
N ALA A 103 8.17 16.29 7.29
CA ALA A 103 7.43 17.52 7.59
C ALA A 103 6.57 17.38 8.85
N ALA A 104 5.89 16.25 9.05
CA ALA A 104 5.10 15.97 10.25
C ALA A 104 5.96 15.78 11.49
N GLY A 105 7.20 15.28 11.34
CA GLY A 105 8.18 15.13 12.43
C GLY A 105 8.95 16.41 12.79
N ASN A 106 8.77 17.51 12.03
CA ASN A 106 9.45 18.78 12.25
C ASN A 106 8.46 19.83 12.73
N VAL A 107 8.64 20.36 13.94
CA VAL A 107 7.73 21.33 14.56
C VAL A 107 7.48 22.54 13.66
N ILE A 108 8.57 23.13 13.11
CA ILE A 108 8.46 24.34 12.28
C ILE A 108 7.74 24.06 10.97
N ALA A 109 8.05 22.93 10.32
CA ALA A 109 7.41 22.55 9.06
C ALA A 109 5.94 22.17 9.27
N ALA A 110 5.63 21.42 10.34
CA ALA A 110 4.27 21.04 10.67
C ALA A 110 3.38 22.27 10.96
N GLU A 111 3.89 23.24 11.73
CA GLU A 111 3.18 24.49 12.00
C GLU A 111 2.97 25.32 10.73
N TYR A 112 4.01 25.48 9.90
CA TYR A 112 3.92 26.23 8.64
C TYR A 112 2.92 25.61 7.64
N LEU A 113 2.90 24.27 7.55
CA LEU A 113 2.01 23.54 6.63
C LEU A 113 0.61 23.30 7.22
N TYR A 114 0.41 23.64 8.49
CA TYR A 114 -0.83 23.35 9.21
C TYR A 114 -1.21 21.86 9.21
N ILE A 115 -0.21 21.00 9.35
CA ILE A 115 -0.39 19.56 9.56
C ILE A 115 -0.08 19.21 11.03
N PRO A 116 -0.61 18.11 11.57
CA PRO A 116 -0.29 17.74 12.94
C PRO A 116 1.18 17.42 13.11
N TYR A 117 1.76 17.90 14.21
CA TYR A 117 3.09 17.50 14.60
C TYR A 117 3.04 16.11 15.23
N LEU A 118 3.78 15.17 14.65
CA LEU A 118 3.88 13.80 15.10
C LEU A 118 5.35 13.53 15.47
N ALA A 119 5.64 13.49 16.75
CA ALA A 119 6.99 13.28 17.24
C ALA A 119 7.57 11.98 16.66
N THR A 120 8.85 11.99 16.35
CA THR A 120 9.61 10.82 15.83
C THR A 120 9.28 10.35 14.40
N THR A 121 8.20 10.80 13.77
CA THR A 121 7.87 10.37 12.40
C THR A 121 8.94 10.75 11.37
N GLY A 122 9.72 11.78 11.63
CA GLY A 122 10.86 12.18 10.78
C GLY A 122 11.89 11.07 10.55
N GLU A 123 12.04 10.15 11.50
CA GLU A 123 12.95 9.00 11.37
C GLU A 123 12.50 8.00 10.30
N LEU A 124 11.22 7.99 9.96
CA LEU A 124 10.72 7.16 8.85
C LEU A 124 11.33 7.55 7.51
N LEU A 125 11.86 8.77 7.36
CA LEU A 125 12.57 9.20 6.15
C LEU A 125 13.76 8.29 5.84
N VAL A 126 14.46 7.79 6.87
CA VAL A 126 15.59 6.86 6.70
C VAL A 126 15.13 5.55 6.08
N LEU A 127 14.02 4.99 6.57
CA LEU A 127 13.43 3.76 6.03
C LEU A 127 12.88 3.99 4.61
N CYS A 128 12.22 5.12 4.37
CA CYS A 128 11.77 5.50 3.03
C CYS A 128 12.96 5.63 2.07
N GLY A 129 14.05 6.29 2.49
CA GLY A 129 15.27 6.41 1.69
C GLY A 129 15.90 5.06 1.35
N ALA A 130 15.93 4.13 2.31
CA ALA A 130 16.43 2.78 2.09
C ALA A 130 15.57 2.03 1.06
N LEU A 131 14.22 2.12 1.16
CA LEU A 131 13.33 1.48 0.20
C LEU A 131 13.46 2.11 -1.20
N ILE A 132 13.58 3.44 -1.28
CA ILE A 132 13.79 4.14 -2.56
C ILE A 132 15.09 3.65 -3.22
N GLY A 133 16.19 3.61 -2.47
CA GLY A 133 17.48 3.15 -2.98
C GLY A 133 17.44 1.70 -3.46
N ALA A 134 16.86 0.80 -2.66
CA ALA A 134 16.65 -0.59 -3.04
C ALA A 134 15.72 -0.73 -4.25
N GLY A 135 14.63 0.06 -4.28
CA GLY A 135 13.67 0.07 -5.38
C GLY A 135 14.28 0.55 -6.70
N ILE A 136 15.10 1.60 -6.70
CA ILE A 136 15.82 2.07 -7.88
C ILE A 136 16.79 1.00 -8.39
N GLY A 137 17.54 0.36 -7.48
CA GLY A 137 18.43 -0.74 -7.84
C GLY A 137 17.68 -1.92 -8.44
N PHE A 138 16.53 -2.28 -7.88
CA PHE A 138 15.67 -3.33 -8.42
C PHE A 138 15.07 -2.94 -9.77
N LEU A 139 14.57 -1.69 -9.91
CA LEU A 139 13.98 -1.18 -11.15
C LEU A 139 14.94 -1.27 -12.33
N TRP A 140 16.24 -1.10 -12.11
CA TRP A 140 17.26 -1.26 -13.16
C TRP A 140 17.19 -2.61 -13.87
N PHE A 141 16.87 -3.67 -13.13
CA PHE A 141 16.75 -5.02 -13.65
C PHE A 141 15.31 -5.46 -13.94
N ASN A 142 14.32 -4.73 -13.41
CA ASN A 142 12.89 -5.01 -13.60
C ASN A 142 12.24 -4.13 -14.67
N ALA A 143 12.94 -3.11 -15.19
CA ALA A 143 12.48 -2.33 -16.34
C ALA A 143 12.45 -3.21 -17.61
N TYR A 144 11.51 -2.91 -18.52
CA TYR A 144 11.35 -3.69 -19.75
C TYR A 144 12.62 -3.67 -20.65
N PRO A 145 13.11 -4.81 -21.13
CA PRO A 145 12.66 -6.18 -20.81
C PRO A 145 13.23 -6.66 -19.48
N ALA A 146 12.36 -7.10 -18.56
CA ALA A 146 12.76 -7.44 -17.21
C ALA A 146 13.63 -8.70 -17.15
N GLN A 147 14.69 -8.62 -16.35
CA GLN A 147 15.60 -9.73 -16.06
C GLN A 147 15.28 -10.39 -14.71
N ILE A 148 14.66 -9.64 -13.78
CA ILE A 148 14.32 -10.07 -12.42
C ILE A 148 12.87 -9.66 -12.12
N PHE A 149 12.13 -10.57 -11.48
CA PHE A 149 10.74 -10.34 -11.05
C PHE A 149 10.64 -10.30 -9.53
N MET A 150 9.71 -9.47 -9.01
CA MET A 150 9.56 -9.22 -7.58
C MET A 150 8.91 -10.38 -6.83
N GLY A 151 7.86 -10.95 -7.40
CA GLY A 151 7.04 -11.99 -6.79
C GLY A 151 6.25 -11.54 -5.56
N ASP A 152 5.46 -12.47 -5.02
CA ASP A 152 4.52 -12.22 -3.90
C ASP A 152 5.22 -11.63 -2.66
N ILE A 153 6.43 -12.07 -2.34
CA ILE A 153 7.14 -11.62 -1.13
C ILE A 153 7.48 -10.12 -1.22
N GLY A 154 8.01 -9.70 -2.36
CA GLY A 154 8.38 -8.29 -2.58
C GLY A 154 7.17 -7.40 -2.68
N SER A 155 6.22 -7.70 -3.56
CA SER A 155 5.06 -6.86 -3.84
C SER A 155 4.13 -6.71 -2.63
N LEU A 156 3.86 -7.79 -1.88
CA LEU A 156 3.05 -7.73 -0.67
C LEU A 156 3.71 -6.90 0.44
N SER A 157 5.02 -7.06 0.64
CA SER A 157 5.75 -6.31 1.67
C SER A 157 5.88 -4.83 1.33
N MET A 158 6.12 -4.47 0.07
CA MET A 158 6.18 -3.08 -0.37
C MET A 158 4.82 -2.39 -0.23
N GLY A 159 3.72 -3.04 -0.62
CA GLY A 159 2.39 -2.51 -0.44
C GLY A 159 2.03 -2.29 1.04
N ALA A 160 2.41 -3.23 1.92
CA ALA A 160 2.24 -3.07 3.36
C ALA A 160 3.11 -1.94 3.93
N PHE A 161 4.34 -1.78 3.46
CA PHE A 161 5.25 -0.73 3.92
C PHE A 161 4.73 0.67 3.60
N ILE A 162 4.32 0.95 2.36
CA ILE A 162 3.79 2.28 2.00
C ILE A 162 2.49 2.60 2.75
N ALA A 163 1.63 1.59 2.97
CA ALA A 163 0.45 1.74 3.80
C ALA A 163 0.79 2.03 5.27
N PHE A 164 1.78 1.32 5.83
CA PHE A 164 2.26 1.56 7.19
C PHE A 164 2.75 2.99 7.38
N VAL A 165 3.61 3.49 6.48
CA VAL A 165 4.08 4.87 6.55
C VAL A 165 2.91 5.85 6.47
N ALA A 166 1.95 5.65 5.55
CA ALA A 166 0.78 6.50 5.40
C ALA A 166 -0.08 6.56 6.68
N ILE A 167 -0.26 5.42 7.36
CA ILE A 167 -1.00 5.33 8.63
C ILE A 167 -0.25 6.07 9.73
N VAL A 168 1.07 5.89 9.85
CA VAL A 168 1.86 6.55 10.90
C VAL A 168 1.89 8.06 10.72
N VAL A 169 1.97 8.57 9.49
CA VAL A 169 1.94 10.02 9.20
C VAL A 169 0.52 10.60 9.14
N ARG A 170 -0.53 9.80 9.34
CA ARG A 170 -1.95 10.21 9.36
C ARG A 170 -2.44 10.83 8.03
N HIS A 171 -1.91 10.38 6.92
CA HIS A 171 -2.24 10.89 5.59
C HIS A 171 -2.87 9.82 4.69
N GLU A 172 -3.79 9.04 5.22
CA GLU A 172 -4.41 7.89 4.55
C GLU A 172 -5.21 8.28 3.30
N ILE A 173 -5.92 9.43 3.32
CA ILE A 173 -6.66 9.93 2.15
C ILE A 173 -5.69 10.37 1.05
N VAL A 174 -4.62 11.09 1.42
CA VAL A 174 -3.59 11.50 0.46
C VAL A 174 -2.92 10.26 -0.14
N PHE A 175 -2.62 9.27 0.69
CA PHE A 175 -2.09 7.97 0.25
C PHE A 175 -3.04 7.27 -0.74
N ALA A 176 -4.36 7.28 -0.49
CA ALA A 176 -5.33 6.71 -1.42
C ALA A 176 -5.29 7.41 -2.80
N VAL A 177 -5.15 8.74 -2.82
CA VAL A 177 -5.00 9.49 -4.08
C VAL A 177 -3.68 9.15 -4.78
N MET A 178 -2.57 9.12 -4.06
CA MET A 178 -1.26 8.73 -4.63
C MET A 178 -1.26 7.29 -5.14
N SER A 179 -2.01 6.40 -4.49
CA SER A 179 -2.15 4.98 -4.82
C SER A 179 -3.23 4.69 -5.87
N ALA A 180 -3.71 5.70 -6.61
CA ALA A 180 -4.82 5.57 -7.56
C ALA A 180 -4.61 4.44 -8.58
N VAL A 181 -3.38 4.24 -9.05
CA VAL A 181 -3.04 3.14 -9.98
C VAL A 181 -3.32 1.79 -9.32
N PHE A 182 -2.83 1.57 -8.11
CA PHE A 182 -3.06 0.32 -7.35
C PHE A 182 -4.54 0.09 -7.05
N ILE A 183 -5.26 1.17 -6.71
CA ILE A 183 -6.70 1.11 -6.46
C ILE A 183 -7.45 0.75 -7.74
N MET A 184 -7.12 1.33 -8.89
CA MET A 184 -7.74 0.99 -10.18
C MET A 184 -7.53 -0.49 -10.54
N GLU A 185 -6.31 -1.01 -10.34
CA GLU A 185 -6.01 -2.42 -10.59
C GLU A 185 -6.87 -3.33 -9.71
N ALA A 186 -6.91 -3.07 -8.40
CA ALA A 186 -7.71 -3.84 -7.46
C ALA A 186 -9.21 -3.76 -7.76
N LEU A 187 -9.73 -2.55 -8.02
CA LEU A 187 -11.13 -2.35 -8.38
C LEU A 187 -11.51 -3.06 -9.67
N SER A 188 -10.63 -3.08 -10.67
CA SER A 188 -10.89 -3.80 -11.92
C SER A 188 -11.13 -5.30 -11.69
N VAL A 189 -10.35 -5.91 -10.78
CA VAL A 189 -10.53 -7.32 -10.39
C VAL A 189 -11.84 -7.53 -9.65
N ILE A 190 -12.16 -6.65 -8.68
CA ILE A 190 -13.41 -6.72 -7.91
C ILE A 190 -14.61 -6.61 -8.85
N LEU A 191 -14.60 -5.64 -9.77
CA LEU A 191 -15.66 -5.43 -10.75
C LEU A 191 -15.82 -6.64 -11.71
N GLN A 192 -14.70 -7.16 -12.21
CA GLN A 192 -14.69 -8.32 -13.09
C GLN A 192 -15.28 -9.55 -12.40
N VAL A 193 -14.80 -9.88 -11.19
CA VAL A 193 -15.27 -11.04 -10.43
C VAL A 193 -16.73 -10.85 -10.02
N GLY A 194 -17.11 -9.66 -9.56
CA GLY A 194 -18.49 -9.33 -9.19
C GLY A 194 -19.45 -9.47 -10.36
N SER A 195 -19.12 -8.87 -11.51
CA SER A 195 -19.95 -8.99 -12.73
C SER A 195 -20.08 -10.43 -13.21
N PHE A 196 -18.98 -11.19 -13.18
CA PHE A 196 -19.02 -12.58 -13.61
C PHE A 196 -19.84 -13.47 -12.67
N LYS A 197 -19.78 -13.25 -11.36
CA LYS A 197 -20.62 -13.99 -10.40
C LYS A 197 -22.09 -13.67 -10.55
N ILE A 198 -22.46 -12.38 -10.74
CA ILE A 198 -23.86 -11.93 -10.78
C ILE A 198 -24.47 -12.11 -12.16
N ARG A 199 -23.77 -11.66 -13.22
CA ARG A 199 -24.31 -11.55 -14.59
C ARG A 199 -23.75 -12.59 -15.54
N LYS A 200 -22.75 -13.40 -15.16
CA LYS A 200 -21.98 -14.32 -16.00
C LYS A 200 -21.36 -13.66 -17.24
N LYS A 201 -21.12 -12.33 -17.16
CA LYS A 201 -20.53 -11.54 -18.23
C LYS A 201 -19.26 -10.87 -17.75
N ARG A 202 -18.23 -10.81 -18.59
CA ARG A 202 -17.00 -10.08 -18.36
C ARG A 202 -17.22 -8.59 -18.65
N VAL A 203 -16.66 -7.72 -17.81
CA VAL A 203 -16.60 -6.25 -18.03
C VAL A 203 -15.38 -5.91 -18.87
N PHE A 204 -14.23 -6.47 -18.48
CA PHE A 204 -12.95 -6.28 -19.16
C PHE A 204 -12.56 -7.54 -19.95
N LYS A 205 -11.72 -7.39 -20.99
CA LYS A 205 -11.14 -8.54 -21.71
C LYS A 205 -10.39 -9.46 -20.74
N MET A 206 -9.61 -8.86 -19.83
CA MET A 206 -8.91 -9.53 -18.74
C MET A 206 -8.81 -8.58 -17.53
N ALA A 207 -8.66 -9.10 -16.34
CA ALA A 207 -8.35 -8.34 -15.12
C ALA A 207 -7.13 -9.00 -14.43
N PRO A 208 -6.26 -8.20 -13.82
CA PRO A 208 -6.29 -6.74 -13.58
C PRO A 208 -6.28 -5.89 -14.88
N ILE A 209 -6.54 -4.57 -14.78
CA ILE A 209 -6.85 -3.71 -15.93
C ILE A 209 -5.66 -3.53 -16.89
N HIS A 210 -4.42 -3.63 -16.44
CA HIS A 210 -3.24 -3.57 -17.32
C HIS A 210 -3.28 -4.66 -18.41
N HIS A 211 -3.74 -5.87 -18.10
CA HIS A 211 -3.93 -6.92 -19.10
C HIS A 211 -5.04 -6.61 -20.10
N HIS A 212 -6.05 -5.83 -19.71
CA HIS A 212 -7.07 -5.36 -20.65
C HIS A 212 -6.47 -4.44 -21.71
N PHE A 213 -5.57 -3.54 -21.31
CA PHE A 213 -4.88 -2.63 -22.23
C PHE A 213 -3.89 -3.39 -23.12
N GLU A 214 -3.10 -4.30 -22.57
CA GLU A 214 -2.20 -5.18 -23.30
C GLU A 214 -2.95 -5.96 -24.42
N LEU A 215 -4.07 -6.61 -24.09
CA LEU A 215 -4.91 -7.31 -25.06
C LEU A 215 -5.65 -6.37 -26.02
N SER A 216 -5.62 -5.08 -25.80
CA SER A 216 -6.18 -4.07 -26.69
C SER A 216 -5.14 -3.43 -27.61
N GLY A 217 -3.86 -3.82 -27.46
CA GLY A 217 -2.74 -3.40 -28.34
C GLY A 217 -2.08 -2.10 -27.88
N TRP A 218 -2.19 -1.77 -26.60
CA TRP A 218 -1.52 -0.60 -25.98
C TRP A 218 -0.17 -1.00 -25.44
#